data_c7a7d147a3e9455d6731caa16f9d9f96
#
_entry.id   c7a7d147a3e9455d6731caa16f9d9f96
#
_cell.length_a   1.000
_cell.length_b   1.000
_cell.length_c   1.000
_cell.angle_alpha   90.00
_cell.angle_beta   90.00
_cell.angle_gamma   90.00
#
_symmetry.space_group_name_H-M   'P 1'
#
loop_
_entity.id
_entity.type
_entity.pdbx_description
1 polymer ?
#
loop_
_entity_poly.entity_id
_entity_poly.type
_entity_poly.pdbx_seq_one_letter_code
_entity_poly.pdbx_strand_id
1 'polypeptide(L)'
;MIRGLMASAARLLKAVASSALVGALLVLVLVSVSIVQPAEAATVEVKLGTDGGMLAFEPSVVTISKGDTVHFVNNKLAPHNAVFDGHEELSHTTLAFAPGESWDETFEQAGSYDYWCEPHRGAGMVGKVIVE
;
A
#
# COMPACT_ATOMS: atom_id res chain seq x y z
N MET A 1 71.76 9.63 -25.01
CA MET A 1 70.52 8.90 -25.30
C MET A 1 69.72 8.47 -24.07
N ILE A 2 70.17 8.61 -22.84
CA ILE A 2 69.49 8.13 -21.62
C ILE A 2 68.45 9.12 -21.04
N ARG A 3 68.52 10.41 -21.34
CA ARG A 3 67.64 11.45 -20.84
C ARG A 3 66.23 11.45 -21.46
N GLY A 4 66.04 10.87 -22.62
CA GLY A 4 64.75 10.82 -23.33
C GLY A 4 63.77 9.74 -22.81
N LEU A 5 64.27 8.63 -22.30
CA LEU A 5 63.44 7.51 -21.82
C LEU A 5 62.79 7.80 -20.48
N MET A 6 63.44 8.56 -19.60
CA MET A 6 62.84 8.87 -18.29
C MET A 6 61.67 9.84 -18.34
N ALA A 7 61.66 10.78 -19.32
CA ALA A 7 60.59 11.73 -19.49
C ALA A 7 59.28 11.07 -20.03
N SER A 8 59.44 10.00 -20.81
CA SER A 8 58.29 9.27 -21.37
C SER A 8 57.56 8.43 -20.32
N ALA A 9 58.31 7.79 -19.39
CA ALA A 9 57.72 6.98 -18.33
C ALA A 9 56.93 7.81 -17.31
N ALA A 10 57.37 9.03 -16.99
CA ALA A 10 56.67 9.92 -16.07
C ALA A 10 55.33 10.44 -16.65
N ARG A 11 55.24 10.59 -17.96
CA ARG A 11 53.99 11.01 -18.62
C ARG A 11 52.96 9.88 -18.71
N LEU A 12 53.39 8.63 -18.88
CA LEU A 12 52.52 7.47 -18.88
C LEU A 12 51.90 7.22 -17.49
N LEU A 13 52.68 7.37 -16.43
CA LEU A 13 52.19 7.20 -15.06
C LEU A 13 51.11 8.24 -14.66
N LYS A 14 51.27 9.49 -15.12
CA LYS A 14 50.26 10.53 -14.89
C LYS A 14 48.95 10.29 -15.64
N ALA A 15 48.99 9.74 -16.84
CA ALA A 15 47.80 9.42 -17.60
C ALA A 15 46.99 8.25 -16.99
N VAL A 16 47.67 7.23 -16.47
CA VAL A 16 47.02 6.06 -15.83
C VAL A 16 46.37 6.46 -14.50
N ALA A 17 47.01 7.32 -13.70
CA ALA A 17 46.44 7.81 -12.45
C ALA A 17 45.18 8.66 -12.65
N SER A 18 45.14 9.48 -13.73
CA SER A 18 43.98 10.29 -14.05
C SER A 18 42.77 9.47 -14.50
N SER A 19 42.96 8.40 -15.26
CA SER A 19 41.89 7.54 -15.73
C SER A 19 41.29 6.70 -14.62
N ALA A 20 42.08 6.26 -13.62
CA ALA A 20 41.61 5.51 -12.46
C ALA A 20 40.72 6.37 -11.54
N LEU A 21 41.04 7.66 -11.35
CA LEU A 21 40.25 8.60 -10.57
C LEU A 21 38.90 8.92 -11.23
N VAL A 22 38.85 9.08 -12.56
CA VAL A 22 37.62 9.33 -13.30
C VAL A 22 36.70 8.07 -13.26
N GLY A 23 37.28 6.90 -13.40
CA GLY A 23 36.52 5.64 -13.28
C GLY A 23 35.93 5.40 -11.88
N ALA A 24 36.66 5.73 -10.81
CA ALA A 24 36.17 5.63 -9.45
C ALA A 24 35.04 6.63 -9.15
N LEU A 25 35.11 7.84 -9.69
CA LEU A 25 34.05 8.84 -9.54
C LEU A 25 32.77 8.45 -10.28
N LEU A 26 32.86 7.83 -11.46
CA LEU A 26 31.71 7.34 -12.23
C LEU A 26 30.99 6.18 -11.53
N VAL A 27 31.72 5.27 -10.90
CA VAL A 27 31.15 4.16 -10.14
C VAL A 27 30.45 4.65 -8.87
N LEU A 28 30.97 5.70 -8.21
CA LEU A 28 30.34 6.28 -7.02
C LEU A 28 29.00 6.99 -7.31
N VAL A 29 28.86 7.57 -8.48
CA VAL A 29 27.61 8.25 -8.91
C VAL A 29 26.53 7.24 -9.28
N LEU A 30 26.86 6.05 -9.74
CA LEU A 30 25.91 5.01 -10.12
C LEU A 30 25.30 4.26 -8.93
N VAL A 31 25.90 4.31 -7.75
CA VAL A 31 25.43 3.60 -6.54
C VAL A 31 24.33 4.38 -5.79
N SER A 32 24.11 5.65 -6.12
CA SER A 32 23.12 6.50 -5.43
C SER A 32 21.73 6.55 -6.10
N VAL A 33 21.42 5.67 -7.05
CA VAL A 33 20.05 5.50 -7.52
C VAL A 33 19.30 4.67 -6.49
N SER A 34 18.70 5.34 -5.51
CA SER A 34 17.72 4.72 -4.62
C SER A 34 16.56 4.24 -5.46
N ILE A 35 16.45 2.95 -5.68
CA ILE A 35 15.27 2.34 -6.29
C ILE A 35 14.15 2.51 -5.27
N VAL A 36 13.28 3.51 -5.48
CA VAL A 36 12.01 3.63 -4.77
C VAL A 36 11.14 2.48 -5.29
N GLN A 37 11.08 1.40 -4.55
CA GLN A 37 10.12 0.33 -4.83
C GLN A 37 8.72 0.88 -4.51
N PRO A 38 7.75 0.74 -5.43
CA PRO A 38 6.37 1.03 -5.09
C PRO A 38 5.96 0.15 -3.90
N ALA A 39 5.31 0.75 -2.89
CA ALA A 39 4.73 -0.02 -1.80
C ALA A 39 3.72 -1.01 -2.39
N GLU A 40 3.82 -2.28 -1.99
CA GLU A 40 2.86 -3.30 -2.38
C GLU A 40 1.51 -2.98 -1.73
N ALA A 41 0.41 -3.09 -2.50
CA ALA A 41 -0.94 -2.85 -2.00
C ALA A 41 -1.28 -3.84 -0.87
N ALA A 42 -1.74 -3.33 0.26
CA ALA A 42 -2.10 -4.12 1.41
C ALA A 42 -3.59 -4.50 1.39
N THR A 43 -3.93 -5.58 2.11
CA THR A 43 -5.32 -5.97 2.36
C THR A 43 -5.59 -5.94 3.85
N VAL A 44 -6.65 -5.24 4.26
CA VAL A 44 -7.11 -5.14 5.65
C VAL A 44 -8.46 -5.83 5.77
N GLU A 45 -8.61 -6.72 6.76
CA GLU A 45 -9.87 -7.42 7.01
C GLU A 45 -10.79 -6.61 7.93
N VAL A 46 -12.08 -6.59 7.58
CA VAL A 46 -13.17 -6.08 8.42
C VAL A 46 -14.23 -7.16 8.58
N LYS A 47 -14.47 -7.58 9.81
CA LYS A 47 -15.50 -8.55 10.14
C LYS A 47 -16.87 -7.88 10.28
N LEU A 48 -17.89 -8.49 9.72
CA LEU A 48 -19.27 -8.10 9.87
C LEU A 48 -19.92 -8.92 10.99
N GLY A 49 -20.21 -8.25 12.10
CA GLY A 49 -20.47 -8.89 13.39
C GLY A 49 -19.17 -9.22 14.11
N THR A 50 -19.02 -8.71 15.33
CA THR A 50 -17.78 -8.88 16.12
C THR A 50 -17.61 -10.32 16.62
N ASP A 51 -16.37 -10.70 16.94
CA ASP A 51 -16.08 -11.99 17.59
C ASP A 51 -16.83 -12.15 18.91
N GLY A 52 -17.07 -11.04 19.61
CA GLY A 52 -17.86 -10.99 20.85
C GLY A 52 -19.39 -11.07 20.66
N GLY A 53 -19.87 -11.09 19.41
CA GLY A 53 -21.30 -11.21 19.09
C GLY A 53 -22.07 -9.89 19.15
N MET A 54 -21.44 -8.77 18.78
CA MET A 54 -22.09 -7.46 18.64
C MET A 54 -22.42 -7.16 17.16
N LEU A 55 -23.51 -6.42 16.93
CA LEU A 55 -23.88 -5.89 15.61
C LEU A 55 -23.01 -4.67 15.29
N ALA A 56 -21.76 -4.92 14.96
CA ALA A 56 -20.77 -3.89 14.62
C ALA A 56 -19.76 -4.43 13.60
N PHE A 57 -19.11 -3.53 12.86
CA PHE A 57 -17.91 -3.85 12.08
C PHE A 57 -16.70 -3.95 13.02
N GLU A 58 -15.79 -4.90 12.77
CA GLU A 58 -14.59 -5.11 13.58
C GLU A 58 -13.34 -5.24 12.70
N PRO A 59 -12.46 -4.24 12.69
CA PRO A 59 -12.60 -2.94 13.35
C PRO A 59 -13.64 -2.03 12.67
N SER A 60 -14.21 -1.08 13.41
CA SER A 60 -15.20 -0.13 12.88
C SER A 60 -14.56 1.04 12.10
N VAL A 61 -13.27 1.31 12.34
CA VAL A 61 -12.49 2.31 11.61
C VAL A 61 -11.19 1.68 11.15
N VAL A 62 -10.87 1.82 9.87
CA VAL A 62 -9.60 1.39 9.29
C VAL A 62 -8.93 2.57 8.57
N THR A 63 -7.59 2.65 8.66
CA THR A 63 -6.78 3.59 7.89
C THR A 63 -5.91 2.80 6.93
N ILE A 64 -5.96 3.13 5.65
CA ILE A 64 -5.27 2.46 4.57
C ILE A 64 -4.62 3.48 3.63
N SER A 65 -3.77 3.02 2.73
CA SER A 65 -3.19 3.83 1.65
C SER A 65 -3.98 3.66 0.34
N LYS A 66 -3.83 4.60 -0.57
CA LYS A 66 -4.40 4.48 -1.93
C LYS A 66 -3.92 3.21 -2.61
N GLY A 67 -4.85 2.48 -3.23
CA GLY A 67 -4.60 1.20 -3.87
C GLY A 67 -4.75 -0.02 -2.94
N ASP A 68 -4.90 0.19 -1.63
CA ASP A 68 -5.17 -0.88 -0.69
C ASP A 68 -6.59 -1.40 -0.80
N THR A 69 -6.81 -2.61 -0.31
CA THR A 69 -8.08 -3.32 -0.34
C THR A 69 -8.60 -3.56 1.06
N VAL A 70 -9.89 -3.37 1.27
CA VAL A 70 -10.61 -3.84 2.45
C VAL A 70 -11.32 -5.14 2.10
N HIS A 71 -11.00 -6.20 2.84
CA HIS A 71 -11.64 -7.50 2.76
C HIS A 71 -12.75 -7.59 3.81
N PHE A 72 -14.01 -7.52 3.38
CA PHE A 72 -15.16 -7.68 4.25
C PHE A 72 -15.54 -9.15 4.37
N VAL A 73 -15.66 -9.65 5.61
CA VAL A 73 -16.03 -11.05 5.87
C VAL A 73 -17.20 -11.15 6.81
N ASN A 74 -18.26 -11.86 6.39
CA ASN A 74 -19.42 -12.16 7.24
C ASN A 74 -19.01 -13.11 8.37
N ASN A 75 -19.10 -12.62 9.61
CA ASN A 75 -18.63 -13.35 10.79
C ASN A 75 -19.79 -13.86 11.65
N LYS A 76 -20.59 -12.96 12.22
CA LYS A 76 -21.69 -13.32 13.14
C LYS A 76 -22.91 -12.42 12.94
N LEU A 77 -24.08 -12.93 13.35
CA LEU A 77 -25.34 -12.19 13.41
C LEU A 77 -25.84 -11.69 12.04
N ALA A 78 -25.57 -12.45 10.97
CA ALA A 78 -26.09 -12.18 9.61
C ALA A 78 -27.62 -11.92 9.60
N PRO A 79 -28.14 -11.26 8.52
CA PRO A 79 -27.44 -10.87 7.30
C PRO A 79 -26.69 -9.54 7.42
N HIS A 80 -25.65 -9.37 6.64
CA HIS A 80 -24.86 -8.14 6.58
C HIS A 80 -24.55 -7.72 5.14
N ASN A 81 -24.33 -6.41 4.98
CA ASN A 81 -23.75 -5.81 3.79
C ASN A 81 -22.93 -4.56 4.19
N ALA A 82 -22.38 -3.83 3.22
CA ALA A 82 -21.68 -2.57 3.46
C ALA A 82 -22.09 -1.57 2.37
N VAL A 83 -22.76 -0.50 2.76
CA VAL A 83 -23.22 0.56 1.88
C VAL A 83 -22.47 1.84 2.22
N PHE A 84 -21.73 2.38 1.26
CA PHE A 84 -20.91 3.58 1.41
C PHE A 84 -21.71 4.83 1.05
N ASP A 85 -21.61 5.84 1.90
CA ASP A 85 -22.33 7.11 1.74
C ASP A 85 -21.81 7.89 0.52
N GLY A 86 -22.68 8.07 -0.49
CA GLY A 86 -22.33 8.75 -1.73
C GLY A 86 -21.36 8.01 -2.66
N HIS A 87 -21.12 6.71 -2.39
CA HIS A 87 -20.20 5.88 -3.16
C HIS A 87 -20.85 4.54 -3.54
N GLU A 88 -21.73 4.58 -4.53
CA GLU A 88 -22.43 3.37 -5.00
C GLU A 88 -21.47 2.35 -5.58
N GLU A 89 -20.38 2.80 -6.21
CA GLU A 89 -19.33 1.98 -6.81
C GLU A 89 -18.54 1.12 -5.80
N LEU A 90 -18.49 1.57 -4.53
CA LEU A 90 -17.85 0.86 -3.43
C LEU A 90 -18.83 0.04 -2.59
N SER A 91 -20.12 0.20 -2.86
CA SER A 91 -21.18 -0.40 -2.04
C SER A 91 -21.47 -1.83 -2.44
N HIS A 92 -21.40 -2.74 -1.47
CA HIS A 92 -21.87 -4.12 -1.61
C HIS A 92 -23.28 -4.24 -1.00
N THR A 93 -24.29 -4.13 -1.83
CA THR A 93 -25.70 -4.13 -1.39
C THR A 93 -26.29 -5.52 -1.22
N THR A 94 -25.69 -6.55 -1.82
CA THR A 94 -26.09 -7.94 -1.65
C THR A 94 -25.88 -8.37 -0.20
N LEU A 95 -26.90 -9.00 0.39
CA LEU A 95 -26.79 -9.48 1.77
C LEU A 95 -26.02 -10.80 1.84
N ALA A 96 -25.02 -10.84 2.72
CA ALA A 96 -24.29 -12.04 3.08
C ALA A 96 -24.97 -12.74 4.25
N PHE A 97 -25.33 -14.02 4.12
CA PHE A 97 -26.03 -14.79 5.13
C PHE A 97 -25.15 -15.85 5.79
N ALA A 98 -24.27 -16.49 5.03
CA ALA A 98 -23.43 -17.56 5.57
C ALA A 98 -22.16 -17.01 6.22
N PRO A 99 -21.71 -17.56 7.36
CA PRO A 99 -20.40 -17.23 7.91
C PRO A 99 -19.28 -17.53 6.89
N GLY A 100 -18.35 -16.58 6.73
CA GLY A 100 -17.24 -16.68 5.78
C GLY A 100 -17.56 -16.17 4.36
N GLU A 101 -18.79 -15.82 4.03
CA GLU A 101 -19.06 -15.03 2.80
C GLU A 101 -18.30 -13.73 2.89
N SER A 102 -17.62 -13.34 1.79
CA SER A 102 -16.72 -12.19 1.77
C SER A 102 -16.67 -11.54 0.41
N TRP A 103 -16.20 -10.29 0.39
CA TRP A 103 -15.91 -9.53 -0.82
C TRP A 103 -14.81 -8.52 -0.56
N ASP A 104 -14.22 -7.99 -1.62
CA ASP A 104 -13.13 -7.04 -1.60
C ASP A 104 -13.55 -5.70 -2.18
N GLU A 105 -13.14 -4.60 -1.55
CA GLU A 105 -13.26 -3.25 -2.08
C GLU A 105 -11.89 -2.57 -2.09
N THR A 106 -11.46 -2.12 -3.26
CA THR A 106 -10.17 -1.42 -3.44
C THR A 106 -10.39 0.09 -3.51
N PHE A 107 -9.60 0.84 -2.75
CA PHE A 107 -9.74 2.29 -2.60
C PHE A 107 -8.61 3.03 -3.33
N GLU A 108 -8.93 3.60 -4.49
CA GLU A 108 -7.96 4.29 -5.37
C GLU A 108 -7.77 5.77 -5.03
N GLN A 109 -8.64 6.37 -4.23
CA GLN A 109 -8.62 7.80 -3.94
C GLN A 109 -8.53 8.06 -2.45
N ALA A 110 -7.68 9.05 -2.07
CA ALA A 110 -7.62 9.52 -0.69
C ALA A 110 -8.94 10.17 -0.27
N GLY A 111 -9.33 9.94 0.97
CA GLY A 111 -10.55 10.48 1.52
C GLY A 111 -11.05 9.73 2.74
N SER A 112 -12.21 10.12 3.24
CA SER A 112 -12.90 9.49 4.35
C SER A 112 -14.24 8.96 3.86
N TYR A 113 -14.46 7.67 4.03
CA TYR A 113 -15.59 6.92 3.48
C TYR A 113 -16.40 6.34 4.63
N ASP A 114 -17.54 6.96 4.91
CA ASP A 114 -18.50 6.44 5.89
C ASP A 114 -19.37 5.35 5.25
N TYR A 115 -19.65 4.28 6.00
CA TYR A 115 -20.49 3.18 5.53
C TYR A 115 -21.32 2.58 6.66
N TRP A 116 -22.36 1.82 6.31
CA TRP A 116 -23.25 1.14 7.25
C TRP A 116 -23.69 -0.22 6.72
N CYS A 117 -24.17 -1.06 7.62
CA CYS A 117 -24.92 -2.25 7.28
C CYS A 117 -26.41 -1.90 7.20
N GLU A 118 -27.07 -2.10 6.04
CA GLU A 118 -28.48 -1.69 5.87
C GLU A 118 -29.42 -2.30 6.91
N PRO A 119 -29.46 -3.63 7.14
CA PRO A 119 -30.38 -4.22 8.10
C PRO A 119 -30.08 -3.81 9.56
N HIS A 120 -28.89 -3.36 9.87
CA HIS A 120 -28.47 -3.05 11.25
C HIS A 120 -28.06 -1.59 11.46
N ARG A 121 -28.30 -0.69 10.50
CA ARG A 121 -28.00 0.73 10.65
C ARG A 121 -28.69 1.34 11.86
N GLY A 122 -29.96 0.96 12.10
CA GLY A 122 -30.73 1.40 13.25
C GLY A 122 -30.20 0.91 14.59
N ALA A 123 -29.42 -0.16 14.61
CA ALA A 123 -28.69 -0.66 15.78
C ALA A 123 -27.29 -0.03 15.94
N GLY A 124 -26.89 0.91 15.06
CA GLY A 124 -25.59 1.58 15.10
C GLY A 124 -24.45 0.83 14.41
N MET A 125 -24.75 -0.12 13.52
CA MET A 125 -23.72 -0.83 12.76
C MET A 125 -23.23 0.08 11.62
N VAL A 126 -22.26 0.92 11.95
CA VAL A 126 -21.62 1.89 11.06
C VAL A 126 -20.10 1.74 11.11
N GLY A 127 -19.42 2.13 10.05
CA GLY A 127 -17.97 2.06 9.94
C GLY A 127 -17.39 3.20 9.12
N LYS A 128 -16.08 3.26 9.07
CA LYS A 128 -15.33 4.27 8.33
C LYS A 128 -14.03 3.70 7.76
N VAL A 129 -13.75 3.99 6.50
CA VAL A 129 -12.45 3.77 5.87
C VAL A 129 -11.80 5.14 5.64
N ILE A 130 -10.58 5.32 6.15
CA ILE A 130 -9.74 6.50 5.93
C ILE A 130 -8.62 6.09 4.96
N VAL A 131 -8.52 6.78 3.82
CA VAL A 131 -7.52 6.53 2.79
C VAL A 131 -6.56 7.71 2.71
N GLU A 132 -5.27 7.45 2.93
CA GLU A 132 -4.18 8.42 2.93
C GLU A 132 -3.35 8.42 1.64
#